data_fc85f2782a939705678d35478cc946b0
#
_entry.id   fc85f2782a939705678d35478cc946b0
#
_cell.length_a   1.000
_cell.length_b   1.000
_cell.length_c   1.000
_cell.angle_alpha   90.00
_cell.angle_beta   90.00
_cell.angle_gamma   90.00
#
_symmetry.space_group_name_H-M   'P 1'
#
loop_
_entity.id
_entity.type
_entity.pdbx_description
1 polymer ?
#
loop_
_entity_poly.entity_id
_entity_poly.type
_entity_poly.pdbx_seq_one_letter_code
_entity_poly.pdbx_strand_id
1 'polypeptide(L)'
;MKSYPTTEWTVTAPSLLGFSTEKLDRARQWVAEKSASRPYRFLVLCNGQIILEVNIGMEPDLQVPIASAAKSVYSNLLGIIVQEGKLDSADDKVVDYYPEMMEVQGGQGPKPGRYAFPKDKNITFRQLIANTSGYMKPEEKPGKVFHYQTYGMNILTHALAKIYGYYNVTDPEGSIGFGQLIKTKLADRIGTNWNYRQTNFDLHHQARLNIFGYYCQIYTTARDLARLGWLWCNNGYWQDQQIVPADWLKNSIRVSADLLTHSSASEWKYGLGFWTNSKGQLWPNLPETGFTASGANGHYLTVFPQQGLVVVQNPGPVITGNGSEAANPDLLELVLNSLG
;
A
#
# COMPACT_ATOMS: atom_id res chain seq x y z
N MET A 1 0.70 15.90 22.37
CA MET A 1 -0.72 15.95 21.95
C MET A 1 -0.77 15.61 20.46
N LYS A 2 -1.70 14.76 20.01
CA LYS A 2 -1.85 14.42 18.58
C LYS A 2 -2.49 15.59 17.84
N SER A 3 -1.92 16.01 16.71
CA SER A 3 -2.46 17.03 15.83
C SER A 3 -3.02 16.39 14.55
N TYR A 4 -4.03 16.99 13.98
CA TYR A 4 -4.59 16.60 12.69
C TYR A 4 -4.68 17.83 11.79
N PRO A 5 -4.28 17.71 10.52
CA PRO A 5 -4.43 18.83 9.60
C PRO A 5 -5.90 19.09 9.31
N THR A 6 -6.28 20.33 9.20
CA THR A 6 -7.54 20.76 8.60
C THR A 6 -7.39 20.78 7.07
N THR A 7 -7.24 21.93 6.45
CA THR A 7 -6.79 22.05 5.05
C THR A 7 -5.30 21.86 4.94
N GLU A 8 -4.51 22.50 5.81
CA GLU A 8 -3.06 22.49 5.79
C GLU A 8 -2.46 21.78 6.98
N TRP A 9 -1.24 21.28 6.80
CA TRP A 9 -0.44 20.73 7.87
C TRP A 9 0.19 21.83 8.73
N THR A 10 0.24 21.61 10.03
CA THR A 10 1.13 22.39 10.91
C THR A 10 2.57 21.99 10.63
N VAL A 11 3.41 22.98 10.36
CA VAL A 11 4.87 22.81 10.26
C VAL A 11 5.49 23.31 11.55
N THR A 12 6.38 22.52 12.14
CA THR A 12 6.96 22.77 13.46
C THR A 12 8.48 22.57 13.43
N ALA A 13 9.21 23.38 14.18
CA ALA A 13 10.65 23.17 14.34
C ALA A 13 10.93 21.79 14.99
N PRO A 14 11.85 20.99 14.45
CA PRO A 14 12.14 19.64 14.95
C PRO A 14 12.41 19.60 16.45
N SER A 15 13.14 20.59 16.98
CA SER A 15 13.50 20.70 18.40
C SER A 15 12.30 20.78 19.35
N LEU A 16 11.17 21.32 18.90
CA LEU A 16 9.94 21.40 19.71
C LEU A 16 9.27 20.04 19.91
N LEU A 17 9.62 19.05 19.09
CA LEU A 17 9.13 17.69 19.20
C LEU A 17 10.23 16.70 19.61
N GLY A 18 11.32 17.18 20.18
CA GLY A 18 12.39 16.36 20.71
C GLY A 18 13.39 15.84 19.67
N PHE A 19 13.38 16.42 18.45
CA PHE A 19 14.35 16.04 17.41
C PHE A 19 15.57 16.98 17.42
N SER A 20 16.76 16.40 17.26
CA SER A 20 17.95 17.16 16.93
C SER A 20 17.90 17.65 15.49
N THR A 21 17.83 18.97 15.29
CA THR A 21 17.82 19.58 13.96
C THR A 21 19.07 19.17 13.16
N GLU A 22 20.25 19.15 13.79
CA GLU A 22 21.50 18.77 13.17
C GLU A 22 21.47 17.31 12.67
N LYS A 23 20.99 16.39 13.51
CA LYS A 23 20.91 14.97 13.13
C LYS A 23 19.85 14.76 12.02
N LEU A 24 18.72 15.44 12.09
CA LEU A 24 17.68 15.36 11.05
C LEU A 24 18.18 15.96 9.71
N ASP A 25 19.03 16.98 9.78
CA ASP A 25 19.68 17.57 8.60
C ASP A 25 20.61 16.58 7.90
N ARG A 26 21.22 15.64 8.62
CA ARG A 26 21.98 14.54 8.00
C ARG A 26 21.09 13.63 7.13
N ALA A 27 19.84 13.38 7.54
CA ALA A 27 18.90 12.65 6.71
C ALA A 27 18.57 13.44 5.43
N ARG A 28 18.39 14.77 5.54
CA ARG A 28 18.20 15.65 4.38
C ARG A 28 19.39 15.62 3.42
N GLN A 29 20.61 15.70 3.95
CA GLN A 29 21.85 15.63 3.15
C GLN A 29 21.99 14.27 2.46
N TRP A 30 21.75 13.18 3.19
CA TRP A 30 21.77 11.82 2.64
C TRP A 30 20.82 11.68 1.44
N VAL A 31 19.58 12.19 1.57
CA VAL A 31 18.60 12.18 0.49
C VAL A 31 19.11 12.98 -0.72
N ALA A 32 19.67 14.17 -0.51
CA ALA A 32 20.22 15.00 -1.58
C ALA A 32 21.37 14.32 -2.31
N GLU A 33 22.31 13.72 -1.60
CA GLU A 33 23.46 13.00 -2.17
C GLU A 33 23.01 11.76 -2.98
N LYS A 34 22.09 10.98 -2.42
CA LYS A 34 21.61 9.75 -3.07
C LYS A 34 20.66 10.00 -4.25
N SER A 35 20.11 11.19 -4.37
CA SER A 35 19.20 11.54 -5.48
C SER A 35 19.87 11.53 -6.84
N ALA A 36 21.19 11.77 -6.91
CA ALA A 36 21.93 11.91 -8.15
C ALA A 36 21.23 12.85 -9.15
N SER A 37 20.78 14.00 -8.65
CA SER A 37 20.03 15.05 -9.38
C SER A 37 18.65 14.64 -9.89
N ARG A 38 18.11 13.49 -9.46
CA ARG A 38 16.73 13.11 -9.78
C ARG A 38 15.74 13.91 -8.95
N PRO A 39 14.57 14.25 -9.49
CA PRO A 39 13.49 14.84 -8.70
C PRO A 39 13.04 13.91 -7.57
N TYR A 40 12.81 14.47 -6.37
CA TYR A 40 12.29 13.71 -5.24
C TYR A 40 11.52 14.59 -4.27
N ARG A 41 10.69 13.94 -3.46
CA ARG A 41 10.05 14.53 -2.29
C ARG A 41 10.32 13.67 -1.06
N PHE A 42 10.71 14.32 0.01
CA PHE A 42 10.98 13.70 1.30
C PHE A 42 10.31 14.49 2.40
N LEU A 43 9.45 13.84 3.17
CA LEU A 43 8.70 14.48 4.25
C LEU A 43 8.76 13.61 5.52
N VAL A 44 9.01 14.26 6.65
CA VAL A 44 8.97 13.64 7.97
C VAL A 44 7.90 14.31 8.81
N LEU A 45 6.97 13.51 9.30
CA LEU A 45 5.88 13.91 10.18
C LEU A 45 6.08 13.27 11.55
N CYS A 46 5.94 14.04 12.61
CA CYS A 46 5.91 13.54 13.97
C CYS A 46 4.71 14.11 14.73
N ASN A 47 3.96 13.23 15.40
CA ASN A 47 2.78 13.57 16.20
C ASN A 47 1.75 14.44 15.45
N GLY A 48 1.63 14.25 14.12
CA GLY A 48 0.70 15.00 13.27
C GLY A 48 1.21 16.38 12.85
N GLN A 49 2.52 16.66 12.95
CA GLN A 49 3.14 17.90 12.51
C GLN A 49 4.33 17.61 11.61
N ILE A 50 4.46 18.35 10.52
CA ILE A 50 5.62 18.24 9.62
C ILE A 50 6.83 18.88 10.29
N ILE A 51 7.92 18.11 10.44
CA ILE A 51 9.19 18.56 10.99
C ILE A 51 10.31 18.68 9.94
N LEU A 52 10.10 18.07 8.78
CA LEU A 52 10.99 18.21 7.62
C LEU A 52 10.18 17.99 6.35
N GLU A 53 10.35 18.88 5.39
CA GLU A 53 9.80 18.73 4.03
C GLU A 53 10.80 19.22 3.01
N VAL A 54 11.08 18.40 2.02
CA VAL A 54 12.01 18.70 0.92
C VAL A 54 11.35 18.30 -0.39
N ASN A 55 11.28 19.26 -1.32
CA ASN A 55 10.79 19.05 -2.68
C ASN A 55 11.87 19.55 -3.65
N ILE A 56 12.48 18.64 -4.41
CA ILE A 56 13.56 18.97 -5.34
C ILE A 56 13.17 18.52 -6.75
N GLY A 57 13.23 19.47 -7.69
CA GLY A 57 12.99 19.20 -9.11
C GLY A 57 11.54 18.87 -9.45
N MET A 58 10.61 19.14 -8.53
CA MET A 58 9.18 18.97 -8.77
C MET A 58 8.36 19.84 -7.79
N GLU A 59 7.18 20.26 -8.25
CA GLU A 59 6.28 21.05 -7.44
C GLU A 59 5.66 20.23 -6.30
N PRO A 60 5.43 20.82 -5.11
CA PRO A 60 4.87 20.10 -3.96
C PRO A 60 3.48 19.50 -4.21
N ASP A 61 2.66 20.15 -5.01
CA ASP A 61 1.28 19.79 -5.35
C ASP A 61 1.16 18.89 -6.58
N LEU A 62 2.26 18.64 -7.29
CA LEU A 62 2.26 17.70 -8.42
C LEU A 62 1.90 16.30 -7.94
N GLN A 63 0.80 15.78 -8.45
CA GLN A 63 0.38 14.41 -8.16
C GLN A 63 1.14 13.41 -9.03
N VAL A 64 1.74 12.41 -8.38
CA VAL A 64 2.47 11.33 -9.05
C VAL A 64 1.91 9.96 -8.65
N PRO A 65 2.00 8.94 -9.53
CA PRO A 65 1.49 7.61 -9.23
C PRO A 65 2.33 6.94 -8.12
N ILE A 66 1.67 6.28 -7.17
CA ILE A 66 2.37 5.59 -6.06
C ILE A 66 2.68 4.12 -6.34
N ALA A 67 2.38 3.66 -7.52
CA ALA A 67 2.64 2.28 -7.95
C ALA A 67 2.09 1.25 -6.92
N SER A 68 2.89 0.24 -6.57
CA SER A 68 2.49 -0.84 -5.67
C SER A 68 2.20 -0.41 -4.23
N ALA A 69 2.56 0.80 -3.81
CA ALA A 69 2.15 1.33 -2.50
C ALA A 69 0.62 1.42 -2.37
N ALA A 70 -0.11 1.46 -3.50
CA ALA A 70 -1.56 1.36 -3.55
C ALA A 70 -2.12 0.04 -2.95
N LYS A 71 -1.34 -1.05 -2.90
CA LYS A 71 -1.77 -2.33 -2.32
C LYS A 71 -2.15 -2.19 -0.84
N SER A 72 -1.45 -1.33 -0.11
CA SER A 72 -1.80 -1.04 1.30
C SER A 72 -3.13 -0.31 1.41
N VAL A 73 -3.48 0.55 0.45
CA VAL A 73 -4.81 1.17 0.36
C VAL A 73 -5.87 0.11 0.07
N TYR A 74 -5.60 -0.85 -0.83
CA TYR A 74 -6.55 -1.94 -1.12
C TYR A 74 -6.80 -2.82 0.10
N SER A 75 -5.77 -3.05 0.92
CA SER A 75 -5.94 -3.71 2.22
C SER A 75 -6.91 -2.95 3.13
N ASN A 76 -6.77 -1.62 3.22
CA ASN A 76 -7.68 -0.81 4.02
C ASN A 76 -9.12 -0.96 3.54
N LEU A 77 -9.34 -0.92 2.22
CA LEU A 77 -10.68 -1.10 1.65
C LEU A 77 -11.26 -2.49 1.96
N LEU A 78 -10.45 -3.54 1.87
CA LEU A 78 -10.90 -4.89 2.23
C LEU A 78 -11.37 -4.95 3.68
N GLY A 79 -10.63 -4.35 4.62
CA GLY A 79 -11.03 -4.29 6.03
C GLY A 79 -12.32 -3.50 6.25
N ILE A 80 -12.49 -2.37 5.56
CA ILE A 80 -13.71 -1.55 5.62
C ILE A 80 -14.92 -2.35 5.11
N ILE A 81 -14.76 -3.05 3.99
CA ILE A 81 -15.82 -3.83 3.33
C ILE A 81 -16.30 -4.99 4.22
N VAL A 82 -15.36 -5.66 4.90
CA VAL A 82 -15.68 -6.70 5.90
C VAL A 82 -16.42 -6.08 7.08
N GLN A 83 -15.97 -4.93 7.60
CA GLN A 83 -16.66 -4.24 8.71
C GLN A 83 -18.08 -3.77 8.34
N GLU A 84 -18.31 -3.41 7.07
CA GLU A 84 -19.62 -3.03 6.56
C GLU A 84 -20.57 -4.23 6.33
N GLY A 85 -20.08 -5.46 6.55
CA GLY A 85 -20.86 -6.68 6.33
C GLY A 85 -21.17 -6.97 4.86
N LYS A 86 -20.39 -6.41 3.93
CA LYS A 86 -20.48 -6.70 2.50
C LYS A 86 -19.72 -7.98 2.12
N LEU A 87 -18.78 -8.38 2.94
CA LEU A 87 -18.13 -9.67 3.02
C LEU A 87 -18.30 -10.17 4.45
N ASP A 88 -18.59 -11.44 4.63
CA ASP A 88 -18.66 -12.04 5.97
C ASP A 88 -17.25 -12.10 6.58
N SER A 89 -16.26 -12.37 5.76
CA SER A 89 -14.86 -12.48 6.16
C SER A 89 -13.92 -12.21 4.99
N ALA A 90 -12.70 -11.80 5.28
CA ALA A 90 -11.62 -11.81 4.28
C ALA A 90 -11.23 -13.24 3.83
N ASP A 91 -11.69 -14.27 4.53
CA ASP A 91 -11.51 -15.67 4.18
C ASP A 91 -12.61 -16.22 3.26
N ASP A 92 -13.57 -15.37 2.85
CA ASP A 92 -14.55 -15.71 1.83
C ASP A 92 -13.85 -16.00 0.51
N LYS A 93 -14.41 -16.93 -0.26
CA LYS A 93 -13.87 -17.26 -1.57
C LYS A 93 -14.18 -16.16 -2.58
N VAL A 94 -13.16 -15.72 -3.29
CA VAL A 94 -13.30 -14.66 -4.28
C VAL A 94 -14.25 -15.04 -5.42
N VAL A 95 -14.25 -16.31 -5.81
CA VAL A 95 -15.11 -16.82 -6.89
C VAL A 95 -16.60 -16.66 -6.61
N ASP A 96 -17.01 -16.62 -5.35
CA ASP A 96 -18.43 -16.43 -4.97
C ASP A 96 -18.92 -15.00 -5.28
N TYR A 97 -18.01 -14.03 -5.38
CA TYR A 97 -18.30 -12.63 -5.68
C TYR A 97 -17.83 -12.21 -7.08
N TYR A 98 -16.79 -12.85 -7.59
CA TYR A 98 -16.19 -12.55 -8.89
C TYR A 98 -15.84 -13.85 -9.63
N PRO A 99 -16.87 -14.63 -10.11
CA PRO A 99 -16.66 -15.91 -10.81
C PRO A 99 -15.87 -15.77 -12.11
N GLU A 100 -15.87 -14.59 -12.73
CA GLU A 100 -15.14 -14.25 -13.96
C GLU A 100 -13.62 -14.47 -13.81
N MET A 101 -13.09 -14.53 -12.59
CA MET A 101 -11.69 -14.90 -12.35
C MET A 101 -11.34 -16.28 -12.89
N MET A 102 -12.33 -17.16 -13.06
CA MET A 102 -12.19 -18.52 -13.58
C MET A 102 -12.33 -18.65 -15.10
N GLU A 103 -12.69 -17.58 -15.81
CA GLU A 103 -12.96 -17.62 -17.25
C GLU A 103 -11.70 -17.54 -18.12
N VAL A 104 -10.53 -17.32 -17.52
CA VAL A 104 -9.25 -17.24 -18.22
C VAL A 104 -8.80 -18.62 -18.69
N GLN A 105 -8.98 -18.89 -19.98
CA GLN A 105 -8.63 -20.17 -20.58
C GLN A 105 -7.13 -20.27 -20.91
N GLY A 106 -6.67 -21.49 -21.18
CA GLY A 106 -5.32 -21.73 -21.68
C GLY A 106 -5.03 -20.91 -22.93
N GLY A 107 -3.89 -20.21 -22.94
CA GLY A 107 -3.50 -19.28 -23.99
C GLY A 107 -4.11 -17.88 -23.92
N GLN A 108 -5.06 -17.64 -23.03
CA GLN A 108 -5.71 -16.32 -22.85
C GLN A 108 -5.11 -15.50 -21.71
N GLY A 109 -4.30 -16.09 -20.86
CA GLY A 109 -3.66 -15.41 -19.74
C GLY A 109 -2.62 -14.37 -20.18
N PRO A 110 -2.14 -13.53 -19.24
CA PRO A 110 -1.23 -12.43 -19.54
C PRO A 110 0.16 -12.87 -20.04
N LYS A 111 0.51 -14.11 -19.78
CA LYS A 111 1.77 -14.74 -20.21
C LYS A 111 1.51 -16.23 -20.52
N PRO A 112 2.38 -16.89 -21.31
CA PRO A 112 2.29 -18.34 -21.53
C PRO A 112 2.21 -19.10 -20.21
N GLY A 113 1.30 -20.09 -20.12
CA GLY A 113 1.07 -20.88 -18.91
C GLY A 113 0.31 -20.18 -17.77
N ARG A 114 -0.14 -18.93 -17.97
CA ARG A 114 -0.96 -18.17 -17.02
C ARG A 114 -2.43 -18.21 -17.43
N TYR A 115 -3.22 -19.00 -16.76
CA TYR A 115 -4.67 -19.13 -16.91
C TYR A 115 -5.27 -19.66 -15.60
N ALA A 116 -6.60 -19.66 -15.48
CA ALA A 116 -7.26 -20.11 -14.27
C ALA A 116 -7.20 -21.65 -14.14
N PHE A 117 -6.76 -22.12 -12.99
CA PHE A 117 -6.71 -23.55 -12.65
C PHE A 117 -7.86 -23.92 -11.69
N PRO A 118 -8.31 -25.18 -11.65
CA PRO A 118 -9.39 -25.61 -10.75
C PRO A 118 -9.16 -25.26 -9.29
N LYS A 119 -7.90 -25.24 -8.82
CA LYS A 119 -7.53 -24.83 -7.44
C LYS A 119 -7.84 -23.38 -7.13
N ASP A 120 -7.90 -22.50 -8.15
CA ASP A 120 -8.09 -21.07 -7.97
C ASP A 120 -9.49 -20.73 -7.43
N LYS A 121 -10.46 -21.65 -7.54
CA LYS A 121 -11.78 -21.56 -6.88
C LYS A 121 -11.72 -21.47 -5.35
N ASN A 122 -10.60 -21.88 -4.75
CA ASN A 122 -10.41 -21.87 -3.31
C ASN A 122 -9.64 -20.64 -2.80
N ILE A 123 -9.31 -19.70 -3.69
CA ILE A 123 -8.61 -18.47 -3.32
C ILE A 123 -9.54 -17.58 -2.51
N THR A 124 -9.03 -17.06 -1.39
CA THR A 124 -9.72 -16.09 -0.54
C THR A 124 -9.21 -14.66 -0.76
N PHE A 125 -10.00 -13.66 -0.35
CA PHE A 125 -9.58 -12.25 -0.39
C PHE A 125 -8.30 -12.02 0.43
N ARG A 126 -8.18 -12.69 1.59
CA ARG A 126 -6.97 -12.64 2.42
C ARG A 126 -5.74 -13.11 1.66
N GLN A 127 -5.83 -14.22 0.94
CA GLN A 127 -4.73 -14.77 0.17
C GLN A 127 -4.32 -13.88 -1.01
N LEU A 128 -5.28 -13.19 -1.63
CA LEU A 128 -4.97 -12.19 -2.66
C LEU A 128 -4.12 -11.05 -2.09
N ILE A 129 -4.57 -10.42 -1.00
CA ILE A 129 -3.88 -9.26 -0.44
C ILE A 129 -2.56 -9.65 0.26
N ALA A 130 -2.44 -10.88 0.78
CA ALA A 130 -1.21 -11.43 1.34
C ALA A 130 -0.19 -11.87 0.28
N ASN A 131 -0.55 -11.86 -1.02
CA ASN A 131 0.25 -12.41 -2.11
C ASN A 131 0.59 -13.90 -1.94
N THR A 132 -0.32 -14.67 -1.35
CA THR A 132 -0.21 -16.13 -1.17
C THR A 132 -1.24 -16.91 -1.97
N SER A 133 -1.94 -16.24 -2.89
CA SER A 133 -3.06 -16.84 -3.64
C SER A 133 -2.60 -17.92 -4.64
N GLY A 134 -1.40 -17.82 -5.19
CA GLY A 134 -0.95 -18.66 -6.29
C GLY A 134 -1.85 -18.58 -7.54
N TYR A 135 -2.62 -17.48 -7.73
CA TYR A 135 -3.53 -17.32 -8.85
C TYR A 135 -2.82 -17.45 -10.19
N MET A 136 -3.39 -18.26 -11.08
CA MET A 136 -2.84 -18.62 -12.39
C MET A 136 -1.48 -19.32 -12.35
N LYS A 137 -1.12 -19.99 -11.28
CA LYS A 137 0.15 -20.71 -11.14
C LYS A 137 -0.14 -22.14 -10.73
N PRO A 138 0.07 -23.13 -11.62
CA PRO A 138 -0.36 -24.51 -11.38
C PRO A 138 0.25 -25.13 -10.13
N GLU A 139 1.53 -24.84 -9.86
CA GLU A 139 2.30 -25.43 -8.77
C GLU A 139 2.09 -24.76 -7.41
N GLU A 140 1.53 -23.54 -7.40
CA GLU A 140 1.33 -22.76 -6.18
C GLU A 140 -0.10 -22.93 -5.66
N LYS A 141 -0.27 -23.76 -4.61
CA LYS A 141 -1.56 -23.89 -3.94
C LYS A 141 -1.89 -22.63 -3.13
N PRO A 142 -3.17 -22.22 -3.07
CA PRO A 142 -3.60 -21.09 -2.26
C PRO A 142 -3.13 -21.21 -0.79
N GLY A 143 -2.56 -20.14 -0.26
CA GLY A 143 -2.06 -20.05 1.10
C GLY A 143 -0.71 -20.75 1.36
N LYS A 144 -0.02 -21.28 0.35
CA LYS A 144 1.20 -22.08 0.57
C LYS A 144 2.49 -21.42 0.14
N VAL A 145 2.45 -20.52 -0.82
CA VAL A 145 3.65 -19.87 -1.38
C VAL A 145 3.45 -18.38 -1.41
N PHE A 146 4.38 -17.63 -0.83
CA PHE A 146 4.45 -16.20 -1.02
C PHE A 146 5.02 -15.88 -2.40
N HIS A 147 4.26 -15.19 -3.19
CA HIS A 147 4.71 -14.71 -4.49
C HIS A 147 4.15 -13.31 -4.76
N TYR A 148 4.98 -12.31 -4.60
CA TYR A 148 4.58 -10.94 -4.85
C TYR A 148 4.17 -10.75 -6.31
N GLN A 149 2.92 -10.38 -6.54
CA GLN A 149 2.36 -10.26 -7.89
C GLN A 149 1.27 -9.19 -7.96
N THR A 150 0.96 -8.73 -9.17
CA THR A 150 -0.07 -7.73 -9.43
C THR A 150 -1.40 -8.35 -9.89
N TYR A 151 -1.39 -9.52 -10.53
CA TYR A 151 -2.62 -10.15 -11.06
C TYR A 151 -3.66 -10.43 -9.97
N GLY A 152 -3.24 -10.91 -8.82
CA GLY A 152 -4.13 -11.08 -7.67
C GLY A 152 -4.74 -9.76 -7.19
N MET A 153 -4.03 -8.65 -7.33
CA MET A 153 -4.56 -7.33 -6.97
C MET A 153 -5.62 -6.85 -7.95
N ASN A 154 -5.50 -7.16 -9.23
CA ASN A 154 -6.55 -6.86 -10.21
C ASN A 154 -7.85 -7.60 -9.85
N ILE A 155 -7.76 -8.89 -9.55
CA ILE A 155 -8.91 -9.69 -9.11
C ILE A 155 -9.52 -9.11 -7.83
N LEU A 156 -8.68 -8.77 -6.84
CA LEU A 156 -9.13 -8.14 -5.60
C LEU A 156 -9.91 -6.86 -5.87
N THR A 157 -9.34 -5.91 -6.61
CA THR A 157 -9.96 -4.60 -6.86
C THR A 157 -11.26 -4.71 -7.64
N HIS A 158 -11.35 -5.64 -8.62
CA HIS A 158 -12.58 -5.89 -9.37
C HIS A 158 -13.67 -6.52 -8.51
N ALA A 159 -13.33 -7.54 -7.75
CA ALA A 159 -14.28 -8.19 -6.85
C ALA A 159 -14.85 -7.19 -5.83
N LEU A 160 -13.99 -6.37 -5.20
CA LEU A 160 -14.44 -5.35 -4.26
C LEU A 160 -15.29 -4.28 -4.93
N ALA A 161 -14.93 -3.81 -6.13
CA ALA A 161 -15.75 -2.86 -6.87
C ALA A 161 -17.10 -3.47 -7.29
N LYS A 162 -17.11 -4.74 -7.71
CA LYS A 162 -18.34 -5.45 -8.11
C LYS A 162 -19.31 -5.61 -6.92
N ILE A 163 -18.81 -5.89 -5.72
CA ILE A 163 -19.61 -5.97 -4.48
C ILE A 163 -20.42 -4.68 -4.24
N TYR A 164 -19.86 -3.51 -4.63
CA TYR A 164 -20.53 -2.22 -4.53
C TYR A 164 -21.33 -1.82 -5.78
N GLY A 165 -21.36 -2.65 -6.82
CA GLY A 165 -21.97 -2.30 -8.11
C GLY A 165 -21.18 -1.25 -8.90
N TYR A 166 -19.89 -1.08 -8.60
CA TYR A 166 -19.00 -0.10 -9.25
C TYR A 166 -18.17 -0.69 -10.38
N TYR A 167 -18.32 -1.99 -10.65
CA TYR A 167 -17.69 -2.69 -11.76
C TYR A 167 -18.70 -3.57 -12.48
N ASN A 168 -18.79 -3.38 -13.80
CA ASN A 168 -19.62 -4.17 -14.68
C ASN A 168 -18.71 -4.91 -15.69
N VAL A 169 -18.72 -6.22 -15.67
CA VAL A 169 -17.88 -7.06 -16.54
C VAL A 169 -18.25 -6.93 -18.02
N THR A 170 -19.48 -6.55 -18.33
CA THR A 170 -19.95 -6.34 -19.72
C THR A 170 -19.66 -4.93 -20.23
N ASP A 171 -19.38 -3.98 -19.35
CA ASP A 171 -18.99 -2.60 -19.68
C ASP A 171 -17.93 -2.10 -18.69
N PRO A 172 -16.70 -2.63 -18.77
CA PRO A 172 -15.62 -2.26 -17.85
C PRO A 172 -15.23 -0.78 -17.94
N GLU A 173 -15.27 -0.21 -19.13
CA GLU A 173 -14.85 1.19 -19.38
C GLU A 173 -15.89 2.19 -18.89
N GLY A 174 -17.17 1.87 -18.97
CA GLY A 174 -18.27 2.65 -18.41
C GLY A 174 -18.47 2.45 -16.91
N SER A 175 -17.71 1.57 -16.27
CA SER A 175 -17.80 1.31 -14.85
C SER A 175 -17.31 2.50 -14.00
N ILE A 176 -17.97 2.74 -12.87
CA ILE A 176 -17.57 3.77 -11.89
C ILE A 176 -16.14 3.51 -11.39
N GLY A 177 -15.81 2.25 -11.15
CA GLY A 177 -14.48 1.78 -10.85
C GLY A 177 -14.08 1.83 -9.38
N PHE A 178 -12.98 1.16 -9.08
CA PHE A 178 -12.46 1.01 -7.72
C PHE A 178 -11.95 2.34 -7.11
N GLY A 179 -11.53 3.29 -7.95
CA GLY A 179 -11.09 4.61 -7.50
C GLY A 179 -12.18 5.37 -6.75
N GLN A 180 -13.44 5.26 -7.19
CA GLN A 180 -14.57 5.87 -6.48
C GLN A 180 -14.79 5.26 -5.10
N LEU A 181 -14.55 3.95 -4.96
CA LEU A 181 -14.63 3.28 -3.67
C LEU A 181 -13.54 3.80 -2.71
N ILE A 182 -12.30 3.91 -3.19
CA ILE A 182 -11.20 4.52 -2.43
C ILE A 182 -11.57 5.95 -2.01
N LYS A 183 -12.08 6.75 -2.96
CA LYS A 183 -12.45 8.14 -2.72
C LYS A 183 -13.44 8.25 -1.57
N THR A 184 -14.56 7.57 -1.67
CA THR A 184 -15.68 7.74 -0.72
C THR A 184 -15.43 7.09 0.63
N LYS A 185 -14.72 5.95 0.67
CA LYS A 185 -14.53 5.19 1.90
C LYS A 185 -13.29 5.59 2.68
N LEU A 186 -12.30 6.21 2.01
CA LEU A 186 -11.02 6.53 2.63
C LEU A 186 -10.58 7.98 2.38
N ALA A 187 -10.38 8.37 1.11
CA ALA A 187 -9.70 9.61 0.77
C ALA A 187 -10.43 10.86 1.27
N ASP A 188 -11.74 10.97 0.98
CA ASP A 188 -12.57 12.09 1.43
C ASP A 188 -12.63 12.19 2.96
N ARG A 189 -12.55 11.06 3.65
CA ARG A 189 -12.66 10.99 5.11
C ARG A 189 -11.41 11.45 5.83
N ILE A 190 -10.26 11.44 5.17
CA ILE A 190 -9.00 11.97 5.70
C ILE A 190 -8.58 13.27 5.02
N GLY A 191 -9.45 13.81 4.15
CA GLY A 191 -9.25 15.10 3.50
C GLY A 191 -8.12 15.09 2.45
N THR A 192 -7.94 14.00 1.71
CA THR A 192 -6.98 13.92 0.60
C THR A 192 -7.64 14.22 -0.73
N ASN A 193 -6.86 14.76 -1.67
CA ASN A 193 -7.29 15.00 -3.03
C ASN A 193 -6.51 14.09 -3.99
N TRP A 194 -6.91 12.82 -4.05
CA TRP A 194 -6.27 11.84 -4.92
C TRP A 194 -6.94 11.77 -6.29
N ASN A 195 -6.13 11.59 -7.33
CA ASN A 195 -6.61 11.19 -8.65
C ASN A 195 -6.43 9.68 -8.85
N TYR A 196 -7.28 9.10 -9.67
CA TYR A 196 -7.29 7.68 -9.95
C TYR A 196 -7.20 7.43 -11.44
N ARG A 197 -6.37 6.48 -11.83
CA ARG A 197 -6.34 5.95 -13.18
C ARG A 197 -6.50 4.44 -13.12
N GLN A 198 -7.51 3.97 -13.78
CA GLN A 198 -7.65 2.53 -14.00
C GLN A 198 -6.72 2.14 -15.14
N THR A 199 -5.88 1.14 -14.91
CA THR A 199 -4.94 0.64 -15.90
C THR A 199 -5.06 -0.87 -15.98
N ASN A 200 -5.11 -1.37 -17.21
CA ASN A 200 -5.05 -2.79 -17.45
C ASN A 200 -3.58 -3.22 -17.46
N PHE A 201 -3.10 -3.68 -16.34
CA PHE A 201 -1.72 -4.12 -16.17
C PHE A 201 -1.43 -5.29 -17.09
N ASP A 202 -0.38 -5.22 -17.87
CA ASP A 202 0.13 -6.29 -18.74
C ASP A 202 -0.80 -6.74 -19.87
N LEU A 203 -1.94 -6.10 -20.05
CA LEU A 203 -2.90 -6.55 -21.03
C LEU A 203 -3.04 -5.54 -22.15
N HIS A 204 -2.29 -5.78 -23.19
CA HIS A 204 -2.40 -5.07 -24.44
C HIS A 204 -3.57 -5.58 -25.29
N HIS A 205 -4.41 -6.47 -24.74
CA HIS A 205 -5.50 -7.13 -25.47
C HIS A 205 -6.85 -6.76 -24.87
N GLN A 206 -7.64 -5.99 -25.59
CA GLN A 206 -8.98 -5.55 -25.19
C GLN A 206 -9.91 -6.70 -24.76
N ALA A 207 -9.82 -7.86 -25.41
CA ALA A 207 -10.65 -9.03 -25.12
C ALA A 207 -10.52 -9.56 -23.69
N ARG A 208 -9.58 -9.05 -22.87
CA ARG A 208 -9.35 -9.50 -21.49
C ARG A 208 -9.65 -8.44 -20.46
N LEU A 209 -10.09 -7.25 -20.86
CA LEU A 209 -10.43 -6.19 -19.92
C LEU A 209 -11.50 -6.63 -18.92
N ASN A 210 -12.49 -7.38 -19.37
CA ASN A 210 -13.57 -7.90 -18.55
C ASN A 210 -13.14 -8.96 -17.53
N ILE A 211 -11.95 -9.57 -17.67
CA ILE A 211 -11.44 -10.60 -16.77
C ILE A 211 -10.38 -10.03 -15.82
N PHE A 212 -9.41 -9.29 -16.38
CA PHE A 212 -8.31 -8.72 -15.60
C PHE A 212 -8.58 -7.29 -15.16
N GLY A 213 -9.44 -6.61 -15.90
CA GLY A 213 -9.91 -5.26 -15.65
C GLY A 213 -8.79 -4.26 -15.38
N TYR A 214 -9.08 -3.26 -14.60
CA TYR A 214 -8.19 -2.14 -14.39
C TYR A 214 -7.54 -2.18 -13.00
N TYR A 215 -6.22 -2.30 -12.95
CA TYR A 215 -5.46 -1.96 -11.76
C TYR A 215 -5.65 -0.46 -11.47
N CYS A 216 -6.10 -0.13 -10.26
CA CYS A 216 -6.38 1.25 -9.90
C CYS A 216 -5.11 1.96 -9.41
N GLN A 217 -4.49 2.75 -10.27
CA GLN A 217 -3.39 3.64 -9.87
C GLN A 217 -3.93 4.83 -9.08
N ILE A 218 -3.24 5.17 -8.00
CA ILE A 218 -3.51 6.34 -7.18
C ILE A 218 -2.42 7.37 -7.45
N TYR A 219 -2.84 8.59 -7.78
CA TYR A 219 -1.96 9.74 -7.95
C TYR A 219 -2.14 10.67 -6.76
N THR A 220 -1.06 11.08 -6.13
CA THR A 220 -1.09 11.83 -4.89
C THR A 220 0.16 12.68 -4.68
N THR A 221 0.14 13.54 -3.68
CA THR A 221 1.26 14.35 -3.20
C THR A 221 1.90 13.70 -1.96
N ALA A 222 3.10 14.17 -1.56
CA ALA A 222 3.72 13.71 -0.32
C ALA A 222 2.90 14.10 0.92
N ARG A 223 2.29 15.28 0.92
CA ARG A 223 1.45 15.75 2.03
C ARG A 223 0.17 14.93 2.18
N ASP A 224 -0.44 14.53 1.08
CA ASP A 224 -1.61 13.65 1.11
C ASP A 224 -1.26 12.22 1.53
N LEU A 225 -0.09 11.71 1.11
CA LEU A 225 0.41 10.43 1.64
C LEU A 225 0.69 10.51 3.14
N ALA A 226 1.18 11.64 3.63
CA ALA A 226 1.37 11.83 5.07
C ALA A 226 0.05 11.72 5.85
N ARG A 227 -1.10 12.15 5.29
CA ARG A 227 -2.43 11.94 5.91
C ARG A 227 -2.74 10.45 6.05
N LEU A 228 -2.50 9.67 5.03
CA LEU A 228 -2.68 8.22 5.09
C LEU A 228 -1.75 7.56 6.11
N GLY A 229 -0.47 7.95 6.13
CA GLY A 229 0.48 7.48 7.13
C GLY A 229 0.07 7.84 8.56
N TRP A 230 -0.47 9.04 8.74
CA TRP A 230 -0.96 9.49 10.04
C TRP A 230 -2.23 8.73 10.49
N LEU A 231 -3.13 8.41 9.57
CA LEU A 231 -4.25 7.50 9.83
C LEU A 231 -3.73 6.14 10.35
N TRP A 232 -2.74 5.55 9.69
CA TRP A 232 -2.15 4.26 10.10
C TRP A 232 -1.40 4.35 11.43
N CYS A 233 -0.69 5.44 11.67
CA CYS A 233 -0.01 5.72 12.93
C CYS A 233 -1.00 5.79 14.12
N ASN A 234 -2.25 6.14 13.83
CA ASN A 234 -3.34 6.22 14.79
C ASN A 234 -4.31 5.01 14.74
N ASN A 235 -3.82 3.83 14.36
CA ASN A 235 -4.60 2.58 14.31
C ASN A 235 -5.90 2.69 13.50
N GLY A 236 -5.89 3.45 12.40
CA GLY A 236 -7.05 3.63 11.54
C GLY A 236 -8.05 4.68 11.99
N TYR A 237 -7.73 5.42 13.05
CA TYR A 237 -8.53 6.57 13.50
C TYR A 237 -8.07 7.87 12.84
N TRP A 238 -9.02 8.67 12.41
CA TRP A 238 -8.82 10.06 11.98
C TRP A 238 -9.66 10.96 12.87
N GLN A 239 -9.00 11.75 13.71
CA GLN A 239 -9.66 12.43 14.83
C GLN A 239 -10.43 11.42 15.70
N ASP A 240 -11.73 11.61 15.89
CA ASP A 240 -12.58 10.73 16.70
C ASP A 240 -13.30 9.64 15.87
N GLN A 241 -13.01 9.57 14.55
CA GLN A 241 -13.68 8.61 13.68
C GLN A 241 -12.75 7.45 13.32
N GLN A 242 -13.22 6.24 13.48
CA GLN A 242 -12.57 5.06 12.93
C GLN A 242 -12.87 4.96 11.43
N ILE A 243 -11.83 5.09 10.61
CA ILE A 243 -11.92 5.01 9.16
C ILE A 243 -11.57 3.60 8.68
N VAL A 244 -10.45 3.06 9.17
CA VAL A 244 -10.02 1.68 8.92
C VAL A 244 -10.16 0.90 10.22
N PRO A 245 -10.78 -0.30 10.21
CA PRO A 245 -10.94 -1.09 11.43
C PRO A 245 -9.59 -1.34 12.12
N ALA A 246 -9.50 -1.02 13.42
CA ALA A 246 -8.23 -1.08 14.15
C ALA A 246 -7.65 -2.50 14.18
N ASP A 247 -8.48 -3.50 14.42
CA ASP A 247 -8.03 -4.91 14.43
C ASP A 247 -7.59 -5.38 13.05
N TRP A 248 -8.27 -4.92 11.99
CA TRP A 248 -7.84 -5.21 10.63
C TRP A 248 -6.46 -4.62 10.34
N LEU A 249 -6.26 -3.33 10.63
CA LEU A 249 -4.99 -2.66 10.41
C LEU A 249 -3.88 -3.32 11.22
N LYS A 250 -4.12 -3.59 12.50
CA LYS A 250 -3.17 -4.29 13.39
C LYS A 250 -2.75 -5.66 12.85
N ASN A 251 -3.67 -6.40 12.26
CA ASN A 251 -3.37 -7.68 11.63
C ASN A 251 -2.65 -7.52 10.30
N SER A 252 -3.00 -6.48 9.52
CA SER A 252 -2.45 -6.23 8.20
C SER A 252 -0.96 -5.85 8.23
N ILE A 253 -0.51 -5.17 9.29
CA ILE A 253 0.88 -4.75 9.48
C ILE A 253 1.74 -5.79 10.22
N ARG A 254 1.25 -7.02 10.37
CA ARG A 254 2.01 -8.16 10.89
C ARG A 254 2.29 -9.15 9.76
N VAL A 255 3.32 -9.95 9.94
CA VAL A 255 3.58 -11.06 8.99
C VAL A 255 2.35 -11.95 8.88
N SER A 256 1.90 -12.22 7.66
CA SER A 256 0.69 -13.01 7.44
C SER A 256 0.84 -14.44 7.96
N ALA A 257 -0.27 -15.03 8.39
CA ALA A 257 -0.28 -16.40 8.93
C ALA A 257 0.24 -17.43 7.91
N ASP A 258 -0.04 -17.24 6.63
CA ASP A 258 0.44 -18.11 5.55
C ASP A 258 1.98 -18.12 5.49
N LEU A 259 2.62 -16.93 5.56
CA LEU A 259 4.08 -16.83 5.57
C LEU A 259 4.67 -17.47 6.82
N LEU A 260 4.10 -17.20 7.99
CA LEU A 260 4.58 -17.79 9.24
C LEU A 260 4.52 -19.31 9.23
N THR A 261 3.55 -19.87 8.51
CA THR A 261 3.31 -21.33 8.48
C THR A 261 4.10 -22.03 7.37
N HIS A 262 4.33 -21.37 6.24
CA HIS A 262 4.76 -22.05 5.02
C HIS A 262 6.02 -21.47 4.37
N SER A 263 6.62 -20.42 4.93
CA SER A 263 7.85 -19.83 4.40
C SER A 263 8.98 -19.82 5.44
N SER A 264 10.21 -19.63 4.96
CA SER A 264 11.37 -19.44 5.82
C SER A 264 11.33 -18.10 6.55
N ALA A 265 12.02 -17.98 7.68
CA ALA A 265 12.07 -16.74 8.45
C ALA A 265 12.58 -15.54 7.64
N SER A 266 13.44 -15.75 6.65
CA SER A 266 13.95 -14.69 5.77
C SER A 266 12.85 -14.02 4.92
N GLU A 267 11.70 -14.69 4.73
CA GLU A 267 10.55 -14.18 4.00
C GLU A 267 9.49 -13.52 4.89
N TRP A 268 9.66 -13.53 6.21
CA TRP A 268 8.70 -12.95 7.16
C TRP A 268 8.72 -11.41 7.15
N LYS A 269 8.43 -10.83 6.01
CA LYS A 269 8.49 -9.39 5.75
C LYS A 269 7.18 -8.79 5.23
N TYR A 270 6.14 -9.63 5.01
CA TYR A 270 4.91 -9.18 4.37
C TYR A 270 3.66 -9.59 5.15
N GLY A 271 2.74 -8.65 5.28
CA GLY A 271 1.44 -8.84 5.91
C GLY A 271 0.30 -8.87 4.89
N LEU A 272 -0.76 -8.13 5.16
CA LEU A 272 -1.90 -7.99 4.26
C LEU A 272 -1.77 -6.67 3.49
N GLY A 273 -0.97 -6.67 2.43
CA GLY A 273 -0.73 -5.49 1.60
C GLY A 273 0.34 -4.52 2.14
N PHE A 274 1.05 -4.88 3.20
CA PHE A 274 2.10 -4.08 3.82
C PHE A 274 3.40 -4.86 3.92
N TRP A 275 4.52 -4.19 3.71
CA TRP A 275 5.83 -4.65 4.15
C TRP A 275 5.99 -4.32 5.63
N THR A 276 6.43 -5.27 6.43
CA THR A 276 6.40 -5.17 7.89
C THR A 276 7.69 -5.64 8.54
N ASN A 277 8.09 -4.95 9.59
CA ASN A 277 9.23 -5.34 10.42
C ASN A 277 8.82 -6.19 11.65
N SER A 278 7.58 -6.63 11.75
CA SER A 278 7.02 -7.28 12.94
C SER A 278 7.72 -8.56 13.40
N LYS A 279 8.76 -9.00 12.69
CA LYS A 279 9.66 -10.12 13.02
C LYS A 279 11.13 -9.74 12.85
N GLY A 280 11.45 -8.44 12.77
CA GLY A 280 12.81 -7.95 12.63
C GLY A 280 13.51 -8.31 11.31
N GLN A 281 12.78 -8.88 10.33
CA GLN A 281 13.40 -9.40 9.10
C GLN A 281 13.50 -8.36 7.98
N LEU A 282 12.65 -7.34 7.99
CA LEU A 282 12.66 -6.30 6.97
C LEU A 282 13.81 -5.31 7.22
N TRP A 283 13.96 -4.90 8.47
CA TRP A 283 14.97 -3.94 8.95
C TRP A 283 15.51 -4.40 10.31
N PRO A 284 16.55 -5.26 10.35
CA PRO A 284 17.00 -5.89 11.60
C PRO A 284 17.36 -4.93 12.74
N ASN A 285 17.80 -3.70 12.41
CA ASN A 285 18.24 -2.70 13.39
C ASN A 285 17.19 -1.64 13.71
N LEU A 286 15.98 -1.72 13.10
CA LEU A 286 14.92 -0.75 13.32
C LEU A 286 13.78 -1.34 14.14
N PRO A 287 12.90 -0.49 14.72
CA PRO A 287 11.81 -0.96 15.56
C PRO A 287 10.91 -1.99 14.84
N GLU A 288 10.61 -3.09 15.53
CA GLU A 288 9.72 -4.16 15.00
C GLU A 288 8.29 -3.67 14.75
N THR A 289 7.89 -2.55 15.32
CA THR A 289 6.58 -1.92 15.06
C THR A 289 6.53 -1.15 13.74
N GLY A 290 7.68 -1.01 13.06
CA GLY A 290 7.77 -0.32 11.77
C GLY A 290 7.13 -1.12 10.63
N PHE A 291 6.49 -0.40 9.72
CA PHE A 291 5.94 -0.98 8.49
C PHE A 291 5.91 0.06 7.37
N THR A 292 5.74 -0.41 6.13
CA THR A 292 5.74 0.50 4.97
C THR A 292 4.83 0.01 3.85
N ALA A 293 4.20 0.97 3.18
CA ALA A 293 3.70 0.80 1.82
C ALA A 293 4.84 1.09 0.85
N SER A 294 5.07 0.19 -0.09
CA SER A 294 6.19 0.26 -1.02
C SER A 294 5.73 0.24 -2.47
N GLY A 295 6.22 1.17 -3.26
CA GLY A 295 5.95 1.28 -4.68
C GLY A 295 7.20 1.49 -5.51
N ALA A 296 7.17 1.01 -6.75
CA ALA A 296 8.26 1.21 -7.71
C ALA A 296 8.61 2.70 -7.85
N ASN A 297 9.83 3.00 -8.23
CA ASN A 297 10.39 4.35 -8.33
C ASN A 297 10.56 5.09 -6.98
N GLY A 298 10.68 4.35 -5.88
CA GLY A 298 10.97 4.93 -4.58
C GLY A 298 9.78 5.56 -3.86
N HIS A 299 8.56 5.12 -4.18
CA HIS A 299 7.37 5.56 -3.44
C HIS A 299 7.24 4.76 -2.15
N TYR A 300 7.54 5.40 -1.02
CA TYR A 300 7.48 4.76 0.30
C TYR A 300 6.67 5.62 1.27
N LEU A 301 5.78 4.95 2.00
CA LEU A 301 5.08 5.52 3.14
C LEU A 301 5.37 4.65 4.35
N THR A 302 6.36 5.05 5.15
CA THR A 302 6.85 4.29 6.29
C THR A 302 6.31 4.87 7.58
N VAL A 303 5.87 4.02 8.50
CA VAL A 303 5.26 4.41 9.76
C VAL A 303 5.94 3.68 10.93
N PHE A 304 6.27 4.44 11.97
CA PHE A 304 6.72 3.95 13.28
C PHE A 304 5.73 4.43 14.35
N PRO A 305 4.67 3.64 14.64
CA PRO A 305 3.55 4.12 15.46
C PRO A 305 3.94 4.49 16.89
N GLN A 306 4.90 3.77 17.49
CA GLN A 306 5.35 4.04 18.86
C GLN A 306 6.09 5.37 18.97
N GLN A 307 6.75 5.83 17.91
CA GLN A 307 7.43 7.10 17.82
C GLN A 307 6.52 8.24 17.33
N GLY A 308 5.26 7.93 16.95
CA GLY A 308 4.37 8.89 16.31
C GLY A 308 4.92 9.39 14.98
N LEU A 309 5.74 8.60 14.29
CA LEU A 309 6.56 9.02 13.15
C LEU A 309 6.03 8.46 11.84
N VAL A 310 5.95 9.33 10.84
CA VAL A 310 5.65 8.99 9.46
C VAL A 310 6.74 9.57 8.54
N VAL A 311 7.29 8.72 7.69
CA VAL A 311 8.33 9.10 6.71
C VAL A 311 7.79 8.85 5.31
N VAL A 312 7.73 9.90 4.50
CA VAL A 312 7.20 9.85 3.13
C VAL A 312 8.32 10.08 2.13
N GLN A 313 8.37 9.24 1.11
CA GLN A 313 9.15 9.44 -0.10
C GLN A 313 8.20 9.30 -1.30
N ASN A 314 8.11 10.36 -2.14
CA ASN A 314 7.08 10.39 -3.19
C ASN A 314 7.46 11.28 -4.41
N PRO A 315 8.27 10.81 -5.35
CA PRO A 315 9.17 9.66 -5.27
C PRO A 315 10.35 9.90 -4.32
N GLY A 316 11.01 8.82 -3.92
CA GLY A 316 12.24 8.91 -3.14
C GLY A 316 13.48 9.11 -4.02
N PRO A 317 14.61 9.48 -3.41
CA PRO A 317 15.85 9.74 -4.12
C PRO A 317 16.53 8.47 -4.64
N VAL A 318 16.29 7.35 -4.01
CA VAL A 318 16.91 6.07 -4.35
C VAL A 318 15.88 5.16 -5.00
N ILE A 319 16.15 4.79 -6.25
CA ILE A 319 15.49 3.68 -6.90
C ILE A 319 16.37 2.46 -6.64
N THR A 320 16.08 1.73 -5.59
CA THR A 320 16.73 0.44 -5.39
C THR A 320 16.20 -0.53 -6.43
N GLY A 321 17.12 -1.23 -7.11
CA GLY A 321 16.78 -2.05 -8.26
C GLY A 321 15.68 -3.07 -7.99
N ASN A 322 14.91 -3.39 -9.03
CA ASN A 322 13.90 -4.45 -9.09
C ASN A 322 12.80 -4.43 -8.00
N GLY A 323 12.36 -3.24 -7.61
CA GLY A 323 11.27 -3.10 -6.65
C GLY A 323 11.71 -3.50 -5.24
N SER A 324 12.73 -2.82 -4.72
CA SER A 324 13.13 -3.04 -3.33
C SER A 324 11.89 -2.99 -2.45
N GLU A 325 11.82 -3.98 -1.65
CA GLU A 325 10.69 -4.34 -0.83
C GLU A 325 10.36 -3.28 0.22
N ALA A 326 11.29 -2.32 0.45
CA ALA A 326 11.11 -1.33 1.51
C ALA A 326 11.98 -0.08 1.31
N ALA A 327 11.65 0.99 2.04
CA ALA A 327 12.48 2.17 2.18
C ALA A 327 13.88 1.80 2.71
N ASN A 328 14.89 2.57 2.30
CA ASN A 328 16.27 2.31 2.69
C ASN A 328 16.44 2.42 4.22
N PRO A 329 16.98 1.38 4.89
CA PRO A 329 17.14 1.37 6.34
C PRO A 329 18.07 2.47 6.84
N ASP A 330 19.13 2.85 6.11
CA ASP A 330 20.08 3.89 6.54
C ASP A 330 19.37 5.24 6.68
N LEU A 331 18.47 5.59 5.73
CA LEU A 331 17.68 6.80 5.82
C LEU A 331 16.75 6.78 7.02
N LEU A 332 16.06 5.66 7.24
CA LEU A 332 15.14 5.51 8.36
C LEU A 332 15.87 5.57 9.71
N GLU A 333 17.06 5.00 9.77
CA GLU A 333 17.92 5.07 10.96
C GLU A 333 18.38 6.50 11.25
N LEU A 334 18.79 7.27 10.22
CA LEU A 334 19.14 8.68 10.38
C LEU A 334 17.96 9.49 10.95
N VAL A 335 16.74 9.23 10.45
CA VAL A 335 15.54 9.90 10.96
C VAL A 335 15.25 9.51 12.41
N LEU A 336 15.27 8.21 12.73
CA LEU A 336 15.00 7.72 14.09
C LEU A 336 16.05 8.19 15.11
N ASN A 337 17.34 8.17 14.74
CA ASN A 337 18.44 8.63 15.59
C ASN A 337 18.44 10.16 15.80
N SER A 338 17.62 10.90 15.04
CA SER A 338 17.42 12.34 15.28
C SER A 338 16.43 12.62 16.42
N LEU A 339 15.61 11.65 16.81
CA LEU A 339 14.79 11.70 18.02
C LEU A 339 15.70 11.55 19.24
N GLY A 340 15.65 12.53 20.15
CA GLY A 340 16.50 12.62 21.33
C GLY A 340 16.05 11.77 22.51
#